data_d99d83befc33768b02fef6086c25f14b
#
_entry.id   d99d83befc33768b02fef6086c25f14b
#
_cell.length_a   1.000
_cell.length_b   1.000
_cell.length_c   1.000
_cell.angle_alpha   90.00
_cell.angle_beta   90.00
_cell.angle_gamma   90.00
#
_symmetry.space_group_name_H-M   'P 1'
#
loop_
_entity.id
_entity.type
_entity.pdbx_description
1 polymer ?
#
loop_
_entity_poly.entity_id
_entity_poly.type
_entity_poly.pdbx_seq_one_letter_code
_entity_poly.pdbx_strand_id
1 'polypeptide(L)'
;KLENNRWLRGYVLRKLKKRWSPEQISGRLKRDYKNDTSKHIGKDSIYDFVYERRPDLLKYLRCKKGKFRRRKGTRIREKQREEMKKKRIDKRPEIVETRKRLGDWEGDTIVGRERKIHILTHTERKSGLLLADRLERATALEAKTKTINRFLKIPKNKKHTITYDNATTFSDHEMTERATGLVIYFANPYHSWERGTCENTNGLLRQFFPKKSWFG
;
A
#
# COMPACT_ATOMS: atom_id res chain seq x y z
N LYS A 1 1.38 -27.34 -16.54
CA LYS A 1 2.16 -27.92 -15.39
C LYS A 1 1.27 -28.26 -14.20
N LEU A 2 0.33 -27.37 -13.79
CA LEU A 2 -0.60 -27.64 -12.67
C LEU A 2 -1.58 -28.77 -12.96
N GLU A 3 -1.94 -29.00 -14.19
CA GLU A 3 -2.85 -30.09 -14.59
C GLU A 3 -2.19 -31.47 -14.42
N ASN A 4 -0.91 -31.56 -14.78
CA ASN A 4 -0.17 -32.81 -14.81
C ASN A 4 0.57 -33.15 -13.51
N ASN A 5 0.60 -32.21 -12.54
CA ASN A 5 1.24 -32.44 -11.25
C ASN A 5 0.22 -32.26 -10.11
N ARG A 6 -0.35 -33.40 -9.67
CA ARG A 6 -1.38 -33.44 -8.62
C ARG A 6 -0.91 -32.84 -7.30
N TRP A 7 0.34 -33.10 -6.92
CA TRP A 7 0.93 -32.56 -5.68
C TRP A 7 1.03 -31.03 -5.74
N LEU A 8 1.62 -30.50 -6.83
CA LEU A 8 1.83 -29.06 -7.03
C LEU A 8 0.47 -28.33 -7.07
N ARG A 9 -0.51 -28.90 -7.78
CA ARG A 9 -1.88 -28.37 -7.80
C ARG A 9 -2.48 -28.30 -6.40
N GLY A 10 -2.39 -29.38 -5.64
CA GLY A 10 -2.89 -29.43 -4.25
C GLY A 10 -2.21 -28.41 -3.34
N TYR A 11 -0.91 -28.22 -3.50
CA TYR A 11 -0.15 -27.22 -2.75
C TYR A 11 -0.63 -25.80 -3.07
N VAL A 12 -0.71 -25.45 -4.36
CA VAL A 12 -1.15 -24.15 -4.83
C VAL A 12 -2.58 -23.84 -4.35
N LEU A 13 -3.50 -24.78 -4.47
CA LEU A 13 -4.89 -24.61 -4.02
C LEU A 13 -4.99 -24.35 -2.52
N ARG A 14 -4.25 -25.10 -1.69
CA ARG A 14 -4.23 -24.89 -0.24
C ARG A 14 -3.69 -23.49 0.13
N LYS A 15 -2.62 -23.04 -0.56
CA LYS A 15 -2.02 -21.75 -0.30
C LYS A 15 -2.88 -20.58 -0.78
N LEU A 16 -3.54 -20.70 -1.94
CA LEU A 16 -4.52 -19.71 -2.41
C LEU A 16 -5.69 -19.56 -1.42
N LYS A 17 -6.25 -20.67 -0.91
CA LYS A 17 -7.31 -20.63 0.11
C LYS A 17 -6.86 -19.92 1.39
N LYS A 18 -5.58 -19.99 1.74
CA LYS A 18 -4.95 -19.23 2.84
C LYS A 18 -4.59 -17.77 2.44
N ARG A 19 -5.09 -17.29 1.31
CA ARG A 19 -4.90 -15.94 0.75
C ARG A 19 -3.44 -15.57 0.44
N TRP A 20 -2.59 -16.58 0.19
CA TRP A 20 -1.26 -16.33 -0.33
C TRP A 20 -1.33 -15.83 -1.77
N SER A 21 -0.51 -14.83 -2.12
CA SER A 21 -0.41 -14.40 -3.51
C SER A 21 0.32 -15.46 -4.37
N PRO A 22 0.05 -15.52 -5.69
CA PRO A 22 0.81 -16.35 -6.61
C PRO A 22 2.32 -16.17 -6.53
N GLU A 23 2.77 -14.94 -6.28
CA GLU A 23 4.16 -14.58 -6.07
C GLU A 23 4.76 -15.22 -4.82
N GLN A 24 4.05 -15.15 -3.68
CA GLN A 24 4.44 -15.79 -2.42
C GLN A 24 4.50 -17.31 -2.57
N ILE A 25 3.55 -17.90 -3.29
CA ILE A 25 3.52 -19.34 -3.54
C ILE A 25 4.72 -19.76 -4.39
N SER A 26 4.96 -19.07 -5.50
CA SER A 26 6.10 -19.32 -6.40
C SER A 26 7.44 -19.19 -5.69
N GLY A 27 7.62 -18.08 -4.95
CA GLY A 27 8.85 -17.82 -4.19
C GLY A 27 9.10 -18.87 -3.10
N ARG A 28 8.04 -19.29 -2.40
CA ARG A 28 8.14 -20.33 -1.36
C ARG A 28 8.54 -21.67 -1.92
N LEU A 29 7.94 -22.10 -3.02
CA LEU A 29 8.28 -23.35 -3.69
C LEU A 29 9.74 -23.38 -4.15
N LYS A 30 10.24 -22.29 -4.73
CA LYS A 30 11.65 -22.19 -5.12
C LYS A 30 12.62 -22.26 -3.93
N ARG A 31 12.22 -21.70 -2.80
CA ARG A 31 13.05 -21.71 -1.58
C ARG A 31 13.08 -23.07 -0.91
N ASP A 32 11.91 -23.68 -0.73
CA ASP A 32 11.78 -24.92 0.04
C ASP A 32 12.18 -26.17 -0.75
N TYR A 33 12.11 -26.09 -2.09
CA TYR A 33 12.42 -27.20 -3.00
C TYR A 33 13.48 -26.83 -4.04
N LYS A 34 14.61 -26.26 -3.57
CA LYS A 34 15.69 -25.72 -4.44
C LYS A 34 16.14 -26.70 -5.52
N ASN A 35 16.27 -27.97 -5.18
CA ASN A 35 16.80 -29.03 -6.05
C ASN A 35 15.73 -29.82 -6.80
N ASP A 36 14.44 -29.50 -6.61
CA ASP A 36 13.34 -30.21 -7.25
C ASP A 36 12.51 -29.27 -8.13
N THR A 37 12.96 -29.10 -9.37
CA THR A 37 12.30 -28.23 -10.36
C THR A 37 10.90 -28.69 -10.76
N SER A 38 10.55 -29.97 -10.49
CA SER A 38 9.20 -30.48 -10.74
C SER A 38 8.16 -29.76 -9.87
N LYS A 39 8.56 -29.29 -8.69
CA LYS A 39 7.73 -28.55 -7.74
C LYS A 39 7.76 -27.03 -7.97
N HIS A 40 8.55 -26.53 -8.93
CA HIS A 40 8.57 -25.10 -9.23
C HIS A 40 7.46 -24.70 -10.20
N ILE A 41 6.89 -23.53 -9.98
CA ILE A 41 5.91 -22.88 -10.86
C ILE A 41 6.08 -21.37 -10.84
N GLY A 42 5.90 -20.74 -11.99
CA GLY A 42 5.88 -19.28 -12.11
C GLY A 42 4.59 -18.66 -11.56
N LYS A 43 4.66 -17.43 -11.09
CA LYS A 43 3.47 -16.67 -10.63
C LYS A 43 2.43 -16.52 -11.73
N ASP A 44 2.86 -16.25 -12.97
CA ASP A 44 1.98 -16.03 -14.10
C ASP A 44 1.19 -17.30 -14.44
N SER A 45 1.83 -18.47 -14.42
CA SER A 45 1.14 -19.76 -14.62
C SER A 45 0.10 -20.05 -13.52
N ILE A 46 0.28 -19.52 -12.31
CA ILE A 46 -0.75 -19.62 -11.25
C ILE A 46 -1.89 -18.69 -11.55
N TYR A 47 -1.60 -17.46 -12.03
CA TYR A 47 -2.63 -16.50 -12.43
C TYR A 47 -3.46 -17.03 -13.60
N ASP A 48 -2.81 -17.56 -14.66
CA ASP A 48 -3.49 -18.14 -15.82
C ASP A 48 -4.38 -19.30 -15.40
N PHE A 49 -3.88 -20.20 -14.55
CA PHE A 49 -4.68 -21.30 -14.01
C PHE A 49 -5.93 -20.79 -13.27
N VAL A 50 -5.82 -19.73 -12.46
CA VAL A 50 -6.97 -19.18 -11.75
C VAL A 50 -7.94 -18.48 -12.70
N TYR A 51 -7.43 -17.70 -13.66
CA TYR A 51 -8.28 -16.93 -14.56
C TYR A 51 -9.00 -17.78 -15.61
N GLU A 52 -8.33 -18.80 -16.13
CA GLU A 52 -8.84 -19.58 -17.26
C GLU A 52 -9.51 -20.89 -16.82
N ARG A 53 -8.95 -21.55 -15.79
CA ARG A 53 -9.39 -22.91 -15.41
C ARG A 53 -10.18 -22.94 -14.10
N ARG A 54 -9.92 -22.02 -13.18
CA ARG A 54 -10.53 -22.03 -11.84
C ARG A 54 -11.00 -20.63 -11.40
N PRO A 55 -11.98 -20.04 -12.10
CA PRO A 55 -12.52 -18.71 -11.74
C PRO A 55 -13.12 -18.65 -10.33
N ASP A 56 -13.51 -19.79 -9.76
CA ASP A 56 -13.98 -19.93 -8.38
C ASP A 56 -12.94 -19.50 -7.34
N LEU A 57 -11.64 -19.50 -7.71
CA LEU A 57 -10.53 -19.10 -6.85
C LEU A 57 -10.23 -17.59 -6.88
N LEU A 58 -10.86 -16.84 -7.78
CA LEU A 58 -10.69 -15.38 -7.87
C LEU A 58 -10.96 -14.66 -6.54
N LYS A 59 -11.87 -15.20 -5.74
CA LYS A 59 -12.21 -14.66 -4.42
C LYS A 59 -11.04 -14.68 -3.43
N TYR A 60 -10.02 -15.49 -3.67
CA TYR A 60 -8.83 -15.59 -2.81
C TYR A 60 -7.68 -14.70 -3.30
N LEU A 61 -7.73 -14.15 -4.52
CA LEU A 61 -6.74 -13.22 -5.03
C LEU A 61 -6.99 -11.81 -4.50
N ARG A 62 -5.89 -11.05 -4.27
CA ARG A 62 -5.94 -9.64 -3.85
C ARG A 62 -6.61 -8.75 -4.91
N CYS A 63 -6.25 -8.97 -6.18
CA CYS A 63 -6.77 -8.21 -7.31
C CYS A 63 -7.59 -9.13 -8.21
N LYS A 64 -8.85 -8.75 -8.45
CA LYS A 64 -9.73 -9.44 -9.40
C LYS A 64 -9.53 -8.84 -10.79
N LYS A 65 -9.21 -9.69 -11.80
CA LYS A 65 -9.00 -9.27 -13.21
C LYS A 65 -10.15 -8.35 -13.68
N GLY A 66 -9.82 -7.24 -14.34
CA GLY A 66 -10.80 -6.35 -15.00
C GLY A 66 -11.49 -5.30 -14.13
N LYS A 67 -11.16 -5.16 -12.83
CA LYS A 67 -11.81 -4.17 -11.95
C LYS A 67 -11.02 -2.86 -11.74
N PHE A 68 -10.02 -2.57 -12.57
CA PHE A 68 -9.31 -1.29 -12.51
C PHE A 68 -10.02 -0.25 -13.38
N ARG A 69 -10.77 0.65 -12.75
CA ARG A 69 -11.34 1.81 -13.44
C ARG A 69 -10.33 2.95 -13.39
N ARG A 70 -9.76 3.32 -14.55
CA ARG A 70 -8.94 4.55 -14.67
C ARG A 70 -9.81 5.76 -14.29
N ARG A 71 -9.43 6.50 -13.27
CA ARG A 71 -10.05 7.80 -12.96
C ARG A 71 -9.54 8.83 -13.97
N LYS A 72 -10.44 9.42 -14.75
CA LYS A 72 -10.12 10.60 -15.56
C LYS A 72 -9.99 11.80 -14.61
N GLY A 73 -8.77 12.32 -14.42
CA GLY A 73 -8.52 13.58 -13.73
C GLY A 73 -8.81 14.75 -14.66
N THR A 74 -9.33 15.87 -14.15
CA THR A 74 -9.49 17.10 -14.92
C THR A 74 -8.24 17.97 -14.80
N ARG A 75 -7.75 18.54 -15.93
CA ARG A 75 -6.59 19.47 -16.01
C ARG A 75 -6.64 20.62 -14.99
N ILE A 76 -7.84 21.08 -14.64
CA ILE A 76 -8.04 22.17 -13.67
C ILE A 76 -7.60 21.77 -12.26
N ARG A 77 -7.88 20.53 -11.82
CA ARG A 77 -7.43 20.03 -10.51
C ARG A 77 -5.92 19.81 -10.45
N GLU A 78 -5.29 19.48 -11.56
CA GLU A 78 -3.83 19.38 -11.66
C GLU A 78 -3.16 20.74 -11.47
N LYS A 79 -3.65 21.78 -12.15
CA LYS A 79 -3.12 23.15 -12.06
C LYS A 79 -3.24 23.74 -10.65
N GLN A 80 -4.38 23.52 -9.98
CA GLN A 80 -4.56 23.94 -8.57
C GLN A 80 -3.62 23.20 -7.61
N ARG A 81 -3.22 21.96 -7.92
CA ARG A 81 -2.27 21.19 -7.11
C ARG A 81 -0.82 21.58 -7.34
N GLU A 82 -0.47 22.08 -8.52
CA GLU A 82 0.86 22.64 -8.83
C GLU A 82 1.10 23.97 -8.11
N GLU A 83 0.05 24.75 -7.90
CA GLU A 83 0.12 26.05 -7.18
C GLU A 83 0.35 25.87 -5.67
N MET A 84 0.06 24.72 -5.09
CA MET A 84 0.45 24.43 -3.72
C MET A 84 1.97 24.21 -3.67
N LYS A 85 2.68 24.89 -2.77
CA LYS A 85 4.15 24.78 -2.52
C LYS A 85 4.55 23.39 -1.97
N LYS A 86 4.12 22.33 -2.61
CA LYS A 86 4.41 20.95 -2.20
C LYS A 86 5.78 20.52 -2.70
N LYS A 87 6.60 19.98 -1.81
CA LYS A 87 7.86 19.31 -2.20
C LYS A 87 7.51 18.02 -2.95
N ARG A 88 7.86 17.93 -4.22
CA ARG A 88 7.64 16.72 -5.04
C ARG A 88 8.62 15.62 -4.65
N ILE A 89 8.21 14.37 -4.90
CA ILE A 89 9.02 13.18 -4.61
C ILE A 89 10.38 13.20 -5.30
N ASP A 90 10.49 13.84 -6.45
CA ASP A 90 11.76 13.97 -7.22
C ASP A 90 12.85 14.74 -6.44
N LYS A 91 12.44 15.54 -5.43
CA LYS A 91 13.36 16.23 -4.52
C LYS A 91 13.69 15.42 -3.26
N ARG A 92 13.17 14.19 -3.15
CA ARG A 92 13.40 13.32 -2.02
C ARG A 92 14.81 12.75 -2.08
N PRO A 93 15.57 12.73 -0.97
CA PRO A 93 16.93 12.18 -0.95
C PRO A 93 16.95 10.72 -1.40
N GLU A 94 17.93 10.33 -2.19
CA GLU A 94 18.08 8.96 -2.72
C GLU A 94 18.16 7.89 -1.62
N ILE A 95 18.71 8.24 -0.45
CA ILE A 95 18.78 7.33 0.69
C ILE A 95 17.40 6.76 1.08
N VAL A 96 16.31 7.48 0.81
CA VAL A 96 14.94 7.02 1.08
C VAL A 96 14.57 5.84 0.18
N GLU A 97 15.07 5.85 -1.08
CA GLU A 97 14.83 4.75 -2.03
C GLU A 97 15.57 3.46 -1.64
N THR A 98 16.74 3.60 -1.06
CA THR A 98 17.56 2.44 -0.67
C THR A 98 16.95 1.63 0.47
N ARG A 99 15.99 2.19 1.24
CA ARG A 99 15.38 1.58 2.43
C ARG A 99 16.40 1.08 3.47
N LYS A 100 17.60 1.65 3.50
CA LYS A 100 18.68 1.20 4.40
C LYS A 100 18.54 1.74 5.82
N ARG A 101 17.90 2.91 5.99
CA ARG A 101 17.69 3.51 7.32
C ARG A 101 16.23 3.37 7.77
N LEU A 102 16.00 3.47 9.08
CA LEU A 102 14.66 3.62 9.67
C LEU A 102 14.25 5.09 9.70
N GLY A 103 12.95 5.35 9.63
CA GLY A 103 12.40 6.69 9.79
C GLY A 103 11.96 7.37 8.52
N ASP A 104 11.92 6.64 7.42
CA ASP A 104 11.31 7.09 6.17
C ASP A 104 9.92 6.45 6.01
N TRP A 105 8.88 7.26 5.97
CA TRP A 105 7.48 6.82 6.07
C TRP A 105 6.71 7.09 4.78
N GLU A 106 5.66 6.31 4.57
CA GLU A 106 4.63 6.56 3.56
C GLU A 106 3.28 6.70 4.26
N GLY A 107 2.48 7.69 3.87
CA GLY A 107 1.18 7.94 4.47
C GLY A 107 0.04 7.90 3.45
N ASP A 108 -1.13 7.41 3.89
CA ASP A 108 -2.33 7.31 3.06
C ASP A 108 -3.60 7.27 3.93
N THR A 109 -4.76 7.25 3.30
CA THR A 109 -6.03 7.05 3.99
C THR A 109 -6.83 5.92 3.36
N ILE A 110 -7.41 5.07 4.22
CA ILE A 110 -8.34 4.02 3.82
C ILE A 110 -9.76 4.52 4.10
N VAL A 111 -10.57 4.62 3.06
CA VAL A 111 -11.95 5.14 3.14
C VAL A 111 -12.91 4.05 3.57
N GLY A 112 -13.75 4.31 4.58
CA GLY A 112 -14.85 3.46 5.00
C GLY A 112 -16.05 3.51 4.04
N ARG A 113 -17.08 2.70 4.33
CA ARG A 113 -18.33 2.62 3.56
C ARG A 113 -19.07 3.96 3.54
N GLU A 114 -19.15 4.59 4.67
CA GLU A 114 -19.83 5.86 4.96
C GLU A 114 -19.12 7.07 4.35
N ARG A 115 -17.89 6.88 3.82
CA ARG A 115 -17.03 7.92 3.21
C ARG A 115 -16.69 9.11 4.12
N LYS A 116 -17.14 9.11 5.37
CA LYS A 116 -16.81 10.12 6.38
C LYS A 116 -15.61 9.67 7.20
N ILE A 117 -15.68 8.43 7.68
CA ILE A 117 -14.65 7.85 8.53
C ILE A 117 -13.57 7.21 7.66
N HIS A 118 -12.34 7.57 7.93
CA HIS A 118 -11.16 7.02 7.28
C HIS A 118 -10.20 6.42 8.31
N ILE A 119 -9.37 5.51 7.89
CA ILE A 119 -8.19 5.09 8.65
C ILE A 119 -6.99 5.79 8.03
N LEU A 120 -6.34 6.66 8.79
CA LEU A 120 -5.06 7.25 8.43
C LEU A 120 -3.97 6.21 8.71
N THR A 121 -3.16 5.91 7.71
CA THR A 121 -2.08 4.94 7.80
C THR A 121 -0.74 5.60 7.55
N HIS A 122 0.26 5.25 8.37
CA HIS A 122 1.67 5.60 8.15
C HIS A 122 2.49 4.33 8.22
N THR A 123 3.14 3.97 7.13
CA THR A 123 3.95 2.77 7.03
C THR A 123 5.42 3.13 6.93
N GLU A 124 6.25 2.61 7.82
CA GLU A 124 7.70 2.78 7.78
C GLU A 124 8.29 1.89 6.67
N ARG A 125 9.11 2.49 5.79
CA ARG A 125 9.52 1.86 4.52
C ARG A 125 10.46 0.68 4.67
N LYS A 126 11.32 0.66 5.70
CA LYS A 126 12.30 -0.40 5.94
C LYS A 126 11.70 -1.55 6.75
N SER A 127 11.06 -1.25 7.86
CA SER A 127 10.53 -2.26 8.79
C SER A 127 9.14 -2.78 8.41
N GLY A 128 8.37 -1.99 7.65
CA GLY A 128 6.95 -2.27 7.41
C GLY A 128 6.06 -1.97 8.62
N LEU A 129 6.60 -1.30 9.66
CA LEU A 129 5.80 -0.90 10.81
C LEU A 129 4.65 -0.01 10.38
N LEU A 130 3.43 -0.41 10.73
CA LEU A 130 2.22 0.32 10.47
C LEU A 130 1.74 1.07 11.71
N LEU A 131 1.49 2.35 11.56
CA LEU A 131 0.73 3.16 12.49
C LEU A 131 -0.62 3.48 11.84
N ALA A 132 -1.70 3.23 12.57
CA ALA A 132 -3.06 3.47 12.07
C ALA A 132 -3.84 4.31 13.09
N ASP A 133 -4.57 5.31 12.59
CA ASP A 133 -5.41 6.18 13.38
C ASP A 133 -6.75 6.37 12.69
N ARG A 134 -7.84 6.33 13.47
CA ARG A 134 -9.18 6.62 12.97
C ARG A 134 -9.37 8.13 12.80
N LEU A 135 -9.87 8.55 11.64
CA LEU A 135 -10.32 9.89 11.34
C LEU A 135 -11.85 9.91 11.24
N GLU A 136 -12.49 10.75 12.04
CA GLU A 136 -13.97 10.85 12.05
C GLU A 136 -14.52 11.59 10.82
N ARG A 137 -13.76 12.53 10.27
CA ARG A 137 -14.18 13.37 9.13
C ARG A 137 -13.15 13.48 8.01
N ALA A 138 -11.98 12.89 8.16
CA ALA A 138 -10.86 12.94 7.21
C ALA A 138 -10.50 14.38 6.73
N THR A 139 -10.61 15.36 7.61
CA THR A 139 -10.21 16.75 7.37
C THR A 139 -8.69 16.90 7.49
N ALA A 140 -8.13 17.93 6.85
CA ALA A 140 -6.71 18.26 6.99
C ALA A 140 -6.32 18.53 8.45
N LEU A 141 -7.16 19.22 9.21
CA LEU A 141 -6.94 19.50 10.62
C LEU A 141 -6.83 18.23 11.44
N GLU A 142 -7.77 17.28 11.24
CA GLU A 142 -7.78 16.03 11.99
C GLU A 142 -6.58 15.15 11.64
N ALA A 143 -6.28 14.99 10.35
CA ALA A 143 -5.14 14.23 9.86
C ALA A 143 -3.83 14.82 10.41
N LYS A 144 -3.65 16.14 10.36
CA LYS A 144 -2.52 16.86 10.96
C LYS A 144 -2.39 16.55 12.44
N THR A 145 -3.46 16.71 13.20
CA THR A 145 -3.45 16.52 14.66
C THR A 145 -3.06 15.09 15.03
N LYS A 146 -3.66 14.09 14.37
CA LYS A 146 -3.34 12.67 14.59
C LYS A 146 -1.88 12.37 14.20
N THR A 147 -1.42 12.87 13.06
CA THR A 147 -0.02 12.71 12.61
C THR A 147 0.95 13.31 13.63
N ILE A 148 0.74 14.56 14.06
CA ILE A 148 1.61 15.23 15.03
C ILE A 148 1.66 14.40 16.33
N ASN A 149 0.51 14.08 16.92
CA ASN A 149 0.43 13.33 18.17
C ASN A 149 1.13 11.98 18.10
N ARG A 150 1.08 11.31 16.94
CA ARG A 150 1.74 10.03 16.72
C ARG A 150 3.26 10.21 16.59
N PHE A 151 3.71 11.16 15.77
CA PHE A 151 5.13 11.33 15.47
C PHE A 151 5.92 12.08 16.58
N LEU A 152 5.27 12.82 17.46
CA LEU A 152 5.93 13.36 18.66
C LEU A 152 6.42 12.24 19.60
N LYS A 153 5.79 11.07 19.60
CA LYS A 153 6.17 9.90 20.39
C LYS A 153 7.31 9.09 19.76
N ILE A 154 7.66 9.36 18.50
CA ILE A 154 8.71 8.64 17.77
C ILE A 154 10.04 9.36 18.00
N PRO A 155 11.13 8.64 18.33
CA PRO A 155 12.47 9.21 18.49
C PRO A 155 12.95 9.93 17.23
N LYS A 156 13.73 11.02 17.39
CA LYS A 156 14.20 11.83 16.26
C LYS A 156 14.96 11.04 15.19
N ASN A 157 15.75 10.06 15.58
CA ASN A 157 16.51 9.19 14.67
C ASN A 157 15.64 8.16 13.89
N LYS A 158 14.33 8.12 14.14
CA LYS A 158 13.37 7.24 13.45
C LYS A 158 12.25 8.04 12.76
N LYS A 159 12.45 9.34 12.53
CA LYS A 159 11.53 10.23 11.82
C LYS A 159 12.28 11.23 10.96
N HIS A 160 12.47 10.88 9.69
CA HIS A 160 13.20 11.71 8.72
C HIS A 160 12.26 12.27 7.65
N THR A 161 11.60 11.41 6.92
CA THR A 161 10.72 11.81 5.83
C THR A 161 9.36 11.14 5.90
N ILE A 162 8.37 11.75 5.27
CA ILE A 162 7.07 11.13 5.01
C ILE A 162 6.62 11.47 3.60
N THR A 163 6.09 10.49 2.88
CA THR A 163 5.58 10.69 1.52
C THR A 163 4.08 10.45 1.49
N TYR A 164 3.32 11.47 1.08
CA TYR A 164 1.87 11.42 0.92
C TYR A 164 1.46 11.42 -0.56
N ASP A 165 0.19 11.11 -0.80
CA ASP A 165 -0.46 11.45 -2.06
C ASP A 165 -0.88 12.94 -2.08
N ASN A 166 -1.48 13.35 -3.20
CA ASN A 166 -1.95 14.72 -3.35
C ASN A 166 -3.35 14.98 -2.77
N ALA A 167 -3.87 14.13 -1.88
CA ALA A 167 -5.18 14.32 -1.26
C ALA A 167 -5.22 15.60 -0.43
N THR A 168 -6.40 16.23 -0.40
CA THR A 168 -6.65 17.44 0.40
C THR A 168 -6.52 17.20 1.90
N THR A 169 -6.65 15.96 2.34
CA THR A 169 -6.43 15.52 3.74
C THR A 169 -5.03 15.88 4.24
N PHE A 170 -4.04 16.02 3.35
CA PHE A 170 -2.65 16.37 3.71
C PHE A 170 -2.28 17.82 3.36
N SER A 171 -3.25 18.73 3.20
CA SER A 171 -2.97 20.12 2.86
C SER A 171 -2.23 20.89 3.96
N ASP A 172 -2.39 20.52 5.24
CA ASP A 172 -1.74 21.17 6.38
C ASP A 172 -0.31 20.63 6.63
N HIS A 173 0.37 20.17 5.59
CA HIS A 173 1.68 19.53 5.68
C HIS A 173 2.78 20.43 6.27
N GLU A 174 2.80 21.74 5.94
CA GLU A 174 3.80 22.68 6.48
C GLU A 174 3.76 22.77 8.02
N MET A 175 2.53 22.77 8.59
CA MET A 175 2.36 22.78 10.04
C MET A 175 2.80 21.45 10.66
N THR A 176 2.53 20.33 9.95
CA THR A 176 2.97 19.00 10.37
C THR A 176 4.51 18.90 10.35
N GLU A 177 5.18 19.40 9.31
CA GLU A 177 6.65 19.48 9.23
C GLU A 177 7.23 20.24 10.42
N ARG A 178 6.72 21.44 10.69
CA ARG A 178 7.19 22.31 11.79
C ARG A 178 7.06 21.64 13.16
N ALA A 179 5.94 20.97 13.39
CA ALA A 179 5.67 20.36 14.68
C ALA A 179 6.43 19.04 14.91
N THR A 180 6.67 18.26 13.87
CA THR A 180 7.25 16.90 13.98
C THR A 180 8.73 16.84 13.66
N GLY A 181 9.24 17.79 12.88
CA GLY A 181 10.58 17.76 12.30
C GLY A 181 10.74 16.81 11.11
N LEU A 182 9.65 16.22 10.61
CA LEU A 182 9.64 15.43 9.38
C LEU A 182 9.76 16.33 8.16
N VAL A 183 10.40 15.83 7.11
CA VAL A 183 10.32 16.46 5.78
C VAL A 183 9.23 15.74 4.98
N ILE A 184 8.23 16.48 4.49
CA ILE A 184 7.07 15.92 3.79
C ILE A 184 7.25 16.07 2.28
N TYR A 185 7.08 14.95 1.57
CA TYR A 185 7.11 14.86 0.12
C TYR A 185 5.75 14.40 -0.42
N PHE A 186 5.47 14.76 -1.67
CA PHE A 186 4.24 14.37 -2.35
C PHE A 186 4.55 13.58 -3.61
N ALA A 187 3.91 12.43 -3.76
CA ALA A 187 3.98 11.61 -4.94
C ALA A 187 3.49 12.37 -6.18
N ASN A 188 4.02 12.03 -7.34
CA ASN A 188 3.56 12.60 -8.58
C ASN A 188 2.11 12.17 -8.89
N PRO A 189 1.30 13.03 -9.53
CA PRO A 189 -0.05 12.66 -9.91
C PRO A 189 -0.07 11.39 -10.76
N TYR A 190 -0.95 10.44 -10.41
CA TYR A 190 -1.12 9.14 -11.10
C TYR A 190 0.04 8.14 -10.93
N HIS A 191 1.06 8.44 -10.12
CA HIS A 191 2.20 7.56 -9.84
C HIS A 191 2.03 6.83 -8.51
N SER A 192 1.04 5.95 -8.41
CA SER A 192 0.75 5.21 -7.17
C SER A 192 1.90 4.30 -6.74
N TRP A 193 2.70 3.79 -7.70
CA TRP A 193 3.86 2.93 -7.44
C TRP A 193 4.97 3.60 -6.62
N GLU A 194 5.02 4.94 -6.59
CA GLU A 194 5.97 5.70 -5.76
C GLU A 194 5.75 5.52 -4.26
N ARG A 195 4.57 4.99 -3.86
CA ARG A 195 4.17 4.66 -2.48
C ARG A 195 3.84 3.17 -2.32
N GLY A 196 4.62 2.32 -2.96
CA GLY A 196 4.37 0.88 -3.01
C GLY A 196 4.33 0.20 -1.65
N THR A 197 5.04 0.71 -0.62
CA THR A 197 5.00 0.16 0.75
C THR A 197 3.63 0.39 1.37
N CYS A 198 3.12 1.62 1.29
CA CYS A 198 1.82 1.97 1.82
C CYS A 198 0.68 1.27 1.06
N GLU A 199 0.74 1.22 -0.28
CA GLU A 199 -0.24 0.47 -1.08
C GLU A 199 -0.29 -1.01 -0.71
N ASN A 200 0.88 -1.64 -0.53
CA ASN A 200 0.96 -3.03 -0.11
C ASN A 200 0.33 -3.22 1.28
N THR A 201 0.68 -2.38 2.24
CA THR A 201 0.17 -2.44 3.62
C THR A 201 -1.34 -2.19 3.65
N ASN A 202 -1.82 -1.16 2.95
CA ASN A 202 -3.25 -0.88 2.82
C ASN A 202 -3.99 -2.04 2.14
N GLY A 203 -3.35 -2.71 1.18
CA GLY A 203 -3.87 -3.93 0.56
C GLY A 203 -4.00 -5.11 1.53
N LEU A 204 -3.09 -5.24 2.51
CA LEU A 204 -3.19 -6.22 3.58
C LEU A 204 -4.33 -5.86 4.55
N LEU A 205 -4.42 -4.59 4.96
CA LEU A 205 -5.54 -4.11 5.79
C LEU A 205 -6.88 -4.37 5.12
N ARG A 206 -6.97 -4.20 3.80
CA ARG A 206 -8.20 -4.45 3.03
C ARG A 206 -8.62 -5.92 2.96
N GLN A 207 -7.79 -6.85 3.40
CA GLN A 207 -8.20 -8.25 3.59
C GLN A 207 -9.08 -8.41 4.83
N PHE A 208 -8.85 -7.60 5.86
CA PHE A 208 -9.63 -7.58 7.10
C PHE A 208 -10.75 -6.54 7.05
N PHE A 209 -10.50 -5.42 6.40
CA PHE A 209 -11.44 -4.32 6.17
C PHE A 209 -11.73 -4.15 4.66
N PRO A 210 -12.53 -5.02 4.04
CA PRO A 210 -12.86 -4.93 2.62
C PRO A 210 -13.43 -3.56 2.25
N LYS A 211 -13.39 -3.21 0.97
CA LYS A 211 -14.11 -2.01 0.48
C LYS A 211 -15.58 -2.13 0.88
N LYS A 212 -16.13 -1.06 1.42
CA LYS A 212 -17.47 -0.98 2.02
C LYS A 212 -17.58 -1.53 3.45
N SER A 213 -16.46 -1.79 4.16
CA SER A 213 -16.51 -2.02 5.59
C SER A 213 -16.98 -0.76 6.32
N TRP A 214 -17.79 -0.96 7.33
CA TRP A 214 -18.19 0.07 8.27
C TRP A 214 -17.04 0.35 9.24
N PHE A 215 -16.73 1.62 9.51
CA PHE A 215 -15.67 2.04 10.44
C PHE A 215 -16.22 2.81 11.64
N GLY A 216 -17.54 3.06 11.67
CA GLY A 216 -18.28 3.70 12.75
C GLY A 216 -18.69 2.76 13.88
#